data_13cc656032b066c4947d394f9942ed0c
#
_entry.id   13cc656032b066c4947d394f9942ed0c
#
_cell.length_a   1.000
_cell.length_b   1.000
_cell.length_c   1.000
_cell.angle_alpha   90.00
_cell.angle_beta   90.00
_cell.angle_gamma   90.00
#
_symmetry.space_group_name_H-M   'P 1'
#
loop_
_entity.id
_entity.type
_entity.pdbx_description
1 polymer ?
#
loop_
_entity_poly.entity_id
_entity_poly.type
_entity_poly.pdbx_seq_one_letter_code
_entity_poly.pdbx_strand_id
1 'polypeptide(L)'
;ASDVYKRQGVYTKENQWIYEQMNHYYLWREDLQDSLSCDYTTDPVTFYKALLSPKDRFSYCSRNTNYTGPAESISYGFAYQKYKSATDGDLLQVLYVTSGNLKKRGLRRGDWLRKLSREEHTFYELGEVKVGIFHVRDTLSIEAISWNENRNTVYMDSIYSVNDAKVGYLCYLEFDGTKDLEEPLKKFYNNHIDELILDLRYNPGGYVRTCRYLCNSIVHEQGYNKIFQQCTYNDRISKEYLEKNGSSITKEYYDIPTNGNEQILGSEIYGLNLKRLYVLTSQNTASASEATIVCLRPFMDVIVIGEQTYGKGVGSWTISEKQYKYMLHPIIMRYYNASMETTPDDGIPANWEVKGGYETIKQELGDMNEPLLATALSCIKNEAPYPSIITLQTRSTGLIPVGKPSFFNKTKVEY
;
A
#
# COMPACT_ATOMS: atom_id res chain seq x y z
N ALA A 1 -22.29 21.13 -36.19
CA ALA A 1 -23.46 21.32 -35.27
C ALA A 1 -24.18 20.02 -34.96
N SER A 2 -24.24 19.05 -35.91
CA SER A 2 -24.96 17.76 -35.69
C SER A 2 -24.29 16.80 -34.69
N ASP A 3 -22.98 16.83 -34.57
CA ASP A 3 -22.23 15.92 -33.64
C ASP A 3 -22.27 16.38 -32.20
N VAL A 4 -22.35 17.69 -31.95
CA VAL A 4 -22.49 18.23 -30.59
C VAL A 4 -23.87 17.96 -30.03
N TYR A 5 -24.91 18.07 -30.84
CA TYR A 5 -26.28 17.76 -30.44
C TYR A 5 -26.54 16.26 -30.21
N LYS A 6 -25.87 15.37 -30.92
CA LYS A 6 -25.94 13.91 -30.66
C LYS A 6 -25.23 13.47 -29.40
N ARG A 7 -24.23 14.24 -28.91
CA ARG A 7 -23.53 13.95 -27.67
C ARG A 7 -24.26 14.45 -26.42
N GLN A 8 -25.18 15.41 -26.53
CA GLN A 8 -25.91 16.00 -25.40
C GLN A 8 -26.80 15.06 -24.60
N GLY A 9 -27.08 13.84 -25.08
CA GLY A 9 -27.88 12.85 -24.36
C GLY A 9 -27.13 11.58 -23.96
N VAL A 10 -25.86 11.43 -24.42
CA VAL A 10 -25.15 10.14 -24.31
C VAL A 10 -24.72 9.83 -22.86
N TYR A 11 -24.43 10.83 -22.05
CA TYR A 11 -23.89 10.63 -20.68
C TYR A 11 -24.88 11.00 -19.57
N THR A 12 -26.06 11.48 -19.89
CA THR A 12 -26.99 11.99 -18.86
C THR A 12 -27.39 10.92 -17.86
N LYS A 13 -27.65 9.69 -18.31
CA LYS A 13 -28.03 8.57 -17.42
C LYS A 13 -26.87 8.10 -16.55
N GLU A 14 -25.68 7.98 -17.16
CA GLU A 14 -24.47 7.62 -16.44
C GLU A 14 -24.15 8.64 -15.36
N ASN A 15 -24.21 9.93 -15.69
CA ASN A 15 -23.91 10.99 -14.74
C ASN A 15 -24.96 11.13 -13.64
N GLN A 16 -26.25 10.88 -13.94
CA GLN A 16 -27.30 10.79 -12.92
C GLN A 16 -27.01 9.64 -11.94
N TRP A 17 -26.69 8.45 -12.45
CA TRP A 17 -26.28 7.33 -11.63
C TRP A 17 -25.03 7.65 -10.79
N ILE A 18 -23.97 8.25 -11.39
CA ILE A 18 -22.78 8.68 -10.66
C ILE A 18 -23.17 9.61 -9.50
N TYR A 19 -23.98 10.62 -9.76
CA TYR A 19 -24.42 11.57 -8.74
C TYR A 19 -25.20 10.87 -7.62
N GLU A 20 -26.12 9.97 -7.94
CA GLU A 20 -26.88 9.19 -6.97
C GLU A 20 -25.98 8.35 -6.07
N GLN A 21 -24.97 7.65 -6.66
CA GLN A 21 -24.01 6.88 -5.87
C GLN A 21 -23.16 7.78 -4.96
N MET A 22 -22.66 8.90 -5.49
CA MET A 22 -21.88 9.85 -4.68
C MET A 22 -22.74 10.46 -3.57
N ASN A 23 -23.97 10.85 -3.85
CA ASN A 23 -24.88 11.39 -2.84
C ASN A 23 -25.31 10.35 -1.80
N HIS A 24 -25.20 9.04 -2.09
CA HIS A 24 -25.49 7.98 -1.12
C HIS A 24 -24.27 7.61 -0.30
N TYR A 25 -23.13 7.35 -0.95
CA TYR A 25 -21.99 6.67 -0.32
C TYR A 25 -20.83 7.59 0.05
N TYR A 26 -20.64 8.73 -0.64
CA TYR A 26 -19.46 9.56 -0.51
C TYR A 26 -19.30 10.13 0.90
N LEU A 27 -18.11 9.98 1.49
CA LEU A 27 -17.84 10.43 2.86
C LEU A 27 -18.10 11.92 3.06
N TRP A 28 -17.71 12.74 2.11
CA TRP A 28 -17.90 14.20 2.12
C TRP A 28 -19.09 14.62 1.24
N ARG A 29 -20.24 13.93 1.40
CA ARG A 29 -21.44 14.22 0.60
C ARG A 29 -21.98 15.63 0.81
N GLU A 30 -21.70 16.24 1.96
CA GLU A 30 -22.06 17.63 2.25
C GLU A 30 -21.33 18.65 1.37
N ASP A 31 -20.18 18.28 0.79
CA ASP A 31 -19.41 19.11 -0.13
C ASP A 31 -19.87 18.94 -1.60
N LEU A 32 -20.83 18.03 -1.88
CA LEU A 32 -21.34 17.82 -3.24
C LEU A 32 -22.06 19.06 -3.75
N GLN A 33 -21.82 19.38 -5.01
CA GLN A 33 -22.59 20.38 -5.72
C GLN A 33 -24.08 19.99 -5.78
N ASP A 34 -24.98 20.98 -5.68
CA ASP A 34 -26.42 20.75 -5.84
C ASP A 34 -26.73 20.07 -7.20
N SER A 35 -27.58 19.05 -7.18
CA SER A 35 -27.93 18.27 -8.37
C SER A 35 -28.47 19.10 -9.51
N LEU A 36 -29.21 20.17 -9.20
CA LEU A 36 -29.77 21.08 -10.22
C LEU A 36 -28.70 21.95 -10.88
N SER A 37 -27.53 22.10 -10.26
CA SER A 37 -26.41 22.88 -10.78
C SER A 37 -25.40 22.03 -11.55
N CYS A 38 -25.58 20.71 -11.62
CA CYS A 38 -24.67 19.79 -12.29
C CYS A 38 -24.89 19.76 -13.81
N ASP A 39 -23.80 19.75 -14.58
CA ASP A 39 -23.83 19.48 -16.03
C ASP A 39 -23.72 17.97 -16.31
N TYR A 40 -24.86 17.33 -16.42
CA TYR A 40 -24.97 15.88 -16.70
C TYR A 40 -24.55 15.49 -18.11
N THR A 41 -24.17 16.41 -18.97
CA THR A 41 -23.75 16.13 -20.36
C THR A 41 -22.24 15.93 -20.49
N THR A 42 -21.48 16.24 -19.46
CA THR A 42 -20.02 16.12 -19.38
C THR A 42 -19.57 14.66 -19.45
N ASP A 43 -18.33 14.40 -19.91
CA ASP A 43 -17.71 13.06 -19.82
C ASP A 43 -17.76 12.53 -18.36
N PRO A 44 -18.21 11.29 -18.12
CA PRO A 44 -18.44 10.77 -16.78
C PRO A 44 -17.24 10.77 -15.84
N VAL A 45 -16.02 10.57 -16.36
CA VAL A 45 -14.81 10.66 -15.52
C VAL A 45 -14.56 12.11 -15.10
N THR A 46 -14.79 13.06 -16.00
CA THR A 46 -14.69 14.51 -15.73
C THR A 46 -15.80 14.95 -14.78
N PHE A 47 -17.03 14.48 -14.99
CA PHE A 47 -18.16 14.73 -14.10
C PHE A 47 -17.88 14.24 -12.68
N TYR A 48 -17.45 12.97 -12.53
CA TYR A 48 -17.08 12.41 -11.23
C TYR A 48 -16.04 13.26 -10.51
N LYS A 49 -14.98 13.67 -11.21
CA LYS A 49 -13.93 14.53 -10.63
C LYS A 49 -14.44 15.87 -10.15
N ALA A 50 -15.42 16.45 -10.86
CA ALA A 50 -16.02 17.74 -10.47
C ALA A 50 -16.87 17.65 -9.18
N LEU A 51 -17.31 16.44 -8.81
CA LEU A 51 -18.06 16.20 -7.57
C LEU A 51 -17.15 16.04 -6.33
N LEU A 52 -15.83 15.85 -6.50
CA LEU A 52 -14.96 15.55 -5.37
C LEU A 52 -14.74 16.78 -4.48
N SER A 53 -14.80 16.54 -3.16
CA SER A 53 -14.38 17.50 -2.14
C SER A 53 -12.90 17.87 -2.30
N PRO A 54 -12.51 19.12 -2.02
CA PRO A 54 -11.08 19.49 -1.93
C PRO A 54 -10.28 18.69 -0.90
N LYS A 55 -10.94 18.06 0.08
CA LYS A 55 -10.33 17.16 1.07
C LYS A 55 -9.96 15.80 0.49
N ASP A 56 -10.56 15.43 -0.65
CA ASP A 56 -10.42 14.10 -1.25
C ASP A 56 -9.22 14.02 -2.19
N ARG A 57 -8.25 13.20 -1.84
CA ARG A 57 -7.06 12.91 -2.63
C ARG A 57 -7.07 11.50 -3.22
N PHE A 58 -8.13 10.72 -3.02
CA PHE A 58 -8.09 9.27 -3.18
C PHE A 58 -9.19 8.70 -4.07
N SER A 59 -10.37 9.35 -4.12
CA SER A 59 -11.47 8.87 -4.96
C SER A 59 -11.15 8.99 -6.44
N TYR A 60 -11.58 7.99 -7.21
CA TYR A 60 -11.42 8.01 -8.66
C TYR A 60 -12.54 7.26 -9.36
N CYS A 61 -12.72 7.57 -10.64
CA CYS A 61 -13.61 6.87 -11.56
C CYS A 61 -12.79 6.35 -12.73
N SER A 62 -13.05 5.11 -13.14
CA SER A 62 -12.43 4.50 -14.30
C SER A 62 -13.48 4.00 -15.29
N ARG A 63 -13.17 4.06 -16.62
CA ARG A 63 -13.95 3.34 -17.60
C ARG A 63 -13.71 1.86 -17.46
N ASN A 64 -14.82 1.10 -17.36
CA ASN A 64 -14.77 -0.34 -17.48
C ASN A 64 -14.83 -0.70 -18.98
N THR A 65 -13.68 -0.69 -19.64
CA THR A 65 -13.62 -0.90 -21.10
C THR A 65 -13.82 -2.36 -21.50
N ASN A 66 -13.62 -3.31 -20.60
CA ASN A 66 -13.89 -4.73 -20.82
C ASN A 66 -13.93 -5.45 -19.46
N TYR A 67 -15.11 -5.64 -18.91
CA TYR A 67 -15.24 -6.56 -17.79
C TYR A 67 -15.30 -8.00 -18.31
N THR A 68 -14.18 -8.53 -18.74
CA THR A 68 -13.98 -9.97 -19.00
C THR A 68 -12.98 -10.55 -18.00
N GLY A 69 -13.07 -10.15 -16.74
CA GLY A 69 -12.17 -10.55 -15.68
C GLY A 69 -11.27 -9.40 -15.22
N PRO A 70 -10.50 -9.59 -14.14
CA PRO A 70 -9.51 -8.61 -13.72
C PRO A 70 -8.59 -8.32 -14.90
N ALA A 71 -8.40 -7.03 -15.21
CA ALA A 71 -7.44 -6.61 -16.23
C ALA A 71 -6.13 -7.34 -15.93
N GLU A 72 -5.60 -8.11 -16.88
CA GLU A 72 -4.30 -8.73 -16.73
C GLU A 72 -3.29 -7.62 -16.52
N SER A 73 -2.94 -7.38 -15.26
CA SER A 73 -1.91 -6.43 -14.94
C SER A 73 -0.58 -7.05 -15.33
N ILE A 74 0.11 -6.36 -16.23
CA ILE A 74 1.43 -6.79 -16.70
C ILE A 74 2.46 -6.43 -15.64
N SER A 75 3.23 -7.41 -15.21
CA SER A 75 4.41 -7.24 -14.35
C SER A 75 5.68 -7.50 -15.14
N TYR A 76 6.72 -6.78 -14.83
CA TYR A 76 8.07 -7.04 -15.36
C TYR A 76 8.94 -7.82 -14.37
N GLY A 77 8.39 -8.26 -13.25
CA GLY A 77 9.11 -9.00 -12.21
C GLY A 77 10.08 -8.15 -11.38
N PHE A 78 9.92 -6.83 -11.40
CA PHE A 78 10.60 -5.87 -10.52
C PHE A 78 9.77 -4.62 -10.32
N ALA A 79 10.01 -3.93 -9.22
CA ALA A 79 9.45 -2.61 -8.96
C ALA A 79 10.50 -1.53 -9.17
N TYR A 80 10.06 -0.35 -9.60
CA TYR A 80 10.95 0.76 -9.90
C TYR A 80 10.34 2.12 -9.55
N GLN A 81 11.23 3.09 -9.31
CA GLN A 81 10.92 4.52 -9.32
C GLN A 81 11.47 5.11 -10.62
N LYS A 82 10.65 5.91 -11.31
CA LYS A 82 11.04 6.62 -12.51
C LYS A 82 11.71 7.95 -12.14
N TYR A 83 12.76 8.29 -12.88
CA TYR A 83 13.48 9.56 -12.75
C TYR A 83 13.68 10.21 -14.13
N LYS A 84 13.77 11.53 -14.13
CA LYS A 84 14.19 12.30 -15.31
C LYS A 84 15.66 12.67 -15.20
N SER A 85 16.43 12.36 -16.24
CA SER A 85 17.78 12.85 -16.46
C SER A 85 17.78 13.91 -17.57
N ALA A 86 18.60 14.93 -17.41
CA ALA A 86 18.78 15.96 -18.44
C ALA A 86 19.50 15.42 -19.69
N THR A 87 20.35 14.41 -19.53
CA THR A 87 21.21 13.84 -20.58
C THR A 87 20.73 12.50 -21.10
N ASP A 88 20.16 11.65 -20.23
CA ASP A 88 19.88 10.24 -20.50
C ASP A 88 18.40 9.92 -20.70
N GLY A 89 17.52 10.94 -20.59
CA GLY A 89 16.08 10.78 -20.68
C GLY A 89 15.48 10.13 -19.44
N ASP A 90 14.52 9.23 -19.64
CA ASP A 90 13.84 8.54 -18.54
C ASP A 90 14.69 7.37 -18.03
N LEU A 91 15.00 7.37 -16.74
CA LEU A 91 15.71 6.31 -16.04
C LEU A 91 14.79 5.64 -15.02
N LEU A 92 14.93 4.34 -14.82
CA LEU A 92 14.22 3.55 -13.83
C LEU A 92 15.20 3.05 -12.79
N GLN A 93 14.97 3.37 -11.52
CA GLN A 93 15.73 2.81 -10.41
C GLN A 93 14.99 1.60 -9.85
N VAL A 94 15.67 0.48 -9.76
CA VAL A 94 15.13 -0.78 -9.25
C VAL A 94 15.01 -0.72 -7.73
N LEU A 95 13.79 -0.88 -7.21
CA LEU A 95 13.48 -0.88 -5.78
C LEU A 95 13.57 -2.29 -5.18
N TYR A 96 13.03 -3.27 -5.88
CA TYR A 96 13.16 -4.69 -5.55
C TYR A 96 12.88 -5.54 -6.80
N VAL A 97 13.33 -6.81 -6.78
CA VAL A 97 13.18 -7.75 -7.88
C VAL A 97 12.47 -9.00 -7.38
N THR A 98 11.31 -9.33 -7.96
CA THR A 98 10.55 -10.55 -7.64
C THR A 98 10.91 -11.71 -8.58
N SER A 99 11.26 -11.44 -9.83
CA SER A 99 11.62 -12.46 -10.80
C SER A 99 12.96 -13.12 -10.49
N GLY A 100 12.92 -14.44 -10.22
CA GLY A 100 14.13 -15.25 -10.03
C GLY A 100 15.04 -15.28 -11.28
N ASN A 101 14.47 -15.20 -12.47
CA ASN A 101 15.23 -15.13 -13.72
C ASN A 101 16.01 -13.82 -13.83
N LEU A 102 15.40 -12.68 -13.54
CA LEU A 102 16.08 -11.39 -13.55
C LEU A 102 17.18 -11.32 -12.48
N LYS A 103 16.93 -11.90 -11.29
CA LYS A 103 17.96 -12.02 -10.24
C LYS A 103 19.18 -12.84 -10.72
N LYS A 104 18.95 -13.96 -11.41
CA LYS A 104 20.04 -14.79 -11.99
C LYS A 104 20.82 -14.05 -13.07
N ARG A 105 20.15 -13.17 -13.82
CA ARG A 105 20.75 -12.30 -14.83
C ARG A 105 21.42 -11.04 -14.27
N GLY A 106 21.51 -10.92 -12.96
CA GLY A 106 22.27 -9.88 -12.28
C GLY A 106 21.50 -8.59 -11.96
N LEU A 107 20.17 -8.54 -12.20
CA LEU A 107 19.36 -7.39 -11.77
C LEU A 107 19.20 -7.39 -10.25
N ARG A 108 19.50 -6.26 -9.60
CA ARG A 108 19.52 -6.09 -8.16
C ARG A 108 18.82 -4.78 -7.75
N ARG A 109 18.42 -4.71 -6.50
CA ARG A 109 17.99 -3.48 -5.84
C ARG A 109 19.07 -2.39 -5.99
N GLY A 110 18.65 -1.16 -6.30
CA GLY A 110 19.53 -0.02 -6.51
C GLY A 110 20.18 0.07 -7.89
N ASP A 111 19.97 -0.91 -8.76
CA ASP A 111 20.39 -0.81 -10.17
C ASP A 111 19.52 0.21 -10.92
N TRP A 112 20.07 0.73 -12.00
CA TRP A 112 19.39 1.67 -12.88
C TRP A 112 19.19 1.06 -14.27
N LEU A 113 18.03 1.38 -14.88
CA LEU A 113 17.63 0.88 -16.18
C LEU A 113 17.26 2.05 -17.08
N ARG A 114 17.71 1.99 -18.34
CA ARG A 114 17.26 2.85 -19.42
C ARG A 114 16.55 2.00 -20.48
N LYS A 115 15.30 2.33 -20.78
CA LYS A 115 14.52 1.60 -21.78
C LYS A 115 15.02 1.88 -23.18
N LEU A 116 15.26 0.80 -23.94
CA LEU A 116 15.54 0.84 -25.36
C LEU A 116 14.29 0.42 -26.13
N SER A 117 13.71 1.31 -26.94
CA SER A 117 12.56 0.97 -27.80
C SER A 117 13.05 0.20 -29.01
N ARG A 118 12.63 -1.08 -29.15
CA ARG A 118 12.71 -1.88 -30.37
C ARG A 118 11.41 -2.66 -30.55
N GLU A 119 10.96 -2.83 -31.79
CA GLU A 119 9.57 -3.08 -32.21
C GLU A 119 8.87 -4.32 -31.63
N GLU A 120 9.57 -5.37 -31.16
CA GLU A 120 8.91 -6.58 -30.65
C GLU A 120 9.33 -6.99 -29.23
N HIS A 121 10.49 -6.52 -28.75
CA HIS A 121 10.98 -6.85 -27.41
C HIS A 121 11.43 -5.59 -26.66
N THR A 122 11.12 -5.55 -25.37
CA THR A 122 11.59 -4.46 -24.53
C THR A 122 12.97 -4.80 -23.98
N PHE A 123 13.98 -4.07 -24.47
CA PHE A 123 15.34 -4.13 -23.94
C PHE A 123 15.58 -2.99 -22.97
N TYR A 124 16.39 -3.24 -21.98
CA TYR A 124 16.86 -2.25 -21.03
C TYR A 124 18.38 -2.30 -20.96
N GLU A 125 19.02 -1.14 -21.04
CA GLU A 125 20.40 -1.00 -20.58
C GLU A 125 20.40 -1.00 -19.05
N LEU A 126 21.23 -1.87 -18.47
CA LEU A 126 21.46 -2.00 -17.04
C LEU A 126 22.73 -1.24 -16.68
N GLY A 127 22.67 -0.44 -15.64
CA GLY A 127 23.84 0.35 -15.24
C GLY A 127 23.73 0.96 -13.86
N GLU A 128 24.52 2.02 -13.67
CA GLU A 128 24.54 2.82 -12.45
C GLU A 128 24.53 4.32 -12.81
N VAL A 129 24.04 5.13 -11.88
CA VAL A 129 24.10 6.59 -12.03
C VAL A 129 25.20 7.12 -11.11
N LYS A 130 26.16 7.86 -11.68
CA LYS A 130 27.21 8.59 -10.97
C LYS A 130 27.18 10.05 -11.37
N VAL A 131 27.00 10.95 -10.40
CA VAL A 131 26.96 12.40 -10.62
C VAL A 131 25.96 12.80 -11.73
N GLY A 132 24.76 12.20 -11.73
CA GLY A 132 23.69 12.49 -12.68
C GLY A 132 23.84 11.86 -14.07
N ILE A 133 24.91 11.12 -14.34
CA ILE A 133 25.20 10.48 -15.62
C ILE A 133 24.99 8.97 -15.49
N PHE A 134 24.26 8.39 -16.46
CA PHE A 134 24.02 6.95 -16.54
C PHE A 134 25.20 6.25 -17.23
N HIS A 135 25.76 5.26 -16.55
CA HIS A 135 26.86 4.42 -17.06
C HIS A 135 26.34 3.01 -17.32
N VAL A 136 26.32 2.63 -18.58
CA VAL A 136 25.86 1.28 -19.00
C VAL A 136 26.86 0.22 -18.55
N ARG A 137 26.36 -0.86 -17.96
CA ARG A 137 27.12 -2.05 -17.58
C ARG A 137 26.77 -3.26 -18.46
N ASP A 138 25.47 -3.43 -18.79
CA ASP A 138 24.96 -4.58 -19.53
C ASP A 138 23.64 -4.23 -20.23
N THR A 139 23.09 -5.17 -20.99
CA THR A 139 21.77 -5.06 -21.62
C THR A 139 20.91 -6.25 -21.25
N LEU A 140 19.70 -5.99 -20.80
CA LEU A 140 18.72 -7.01 -20.41
C LEU A 140 17.49 -6.97 -21.33
N SER A 141 17.12 -8.11 -21.89
CA SER A 141 15.76 -8.29 -22.43
C SER A 141 14.83 -8.63 -21.27
N ILE A 142 13.76 -7.88 -21.11
CA ILE A 142 12.76 -8.07 -20.06
C ILE A 142 11.41 -8.27 -20.73
N GLU A 143 10.84 -9.45 -20.54
CA GLU A 143 9.51 -9.78 -21.04
C GLU A 143 8.46 -9.40 -20.01
N ALA A 144 7.32 -8.96 -20.51
CA ALA A 144 6.14 -8.74 -19.67
C ALA A 144 5.56 -10.10 -19.26
N ILE A 145 5.28 -10.27 -17.98
CA ILE A 145 4.69 -11.48 -17.41
C ILE A 145 3.28 -11.14 -16.91
N SER A 146 2.35 -12.10 -17.00
CA SER A 146 1.05 -11.97 -16.36
C SER A 146 1.26 -11.76 -14.85
N TRP A 147 0.60 -10.75 -14.29
CA TRP A 147 0.69 -10.43 -12.86
C TRP A 147 0.32 -11.63 -11.98
N ASN A 148 -0.65 -12.44 -12.42
CA ASN A 148 -1.16 -13.58 -11.66
C ASN A 148 -0.15 -14.73 -11.51
N GLU A 149 0.84 -14.84 -12.39
CA GLU A 149 1.82 -15.93 -12.37
C GLU A 149 2.97 -15.75 -11.38
N ASN A 150 3.18 -14.51 -10.88
CA ASN A 150 4.30 -14.19 -9.97
C ASN A 150 3.86 -13.37 -8.75
N ARG A 151 2.60 -13.50 -8.34
CA ARG A 151 2.05 -12.77 -7.24
C ARG A 151 2.43 -13.42 -5.92
N ASN A 152 3.54 -13.00 -5.35
CA ASN A 152 3.88 -13.28 -3.96
C ASN A 152 3.88 -11.93 -3.22
N THR A 153 2.93 -11.76 -2.30
CA THR A 153 2.81 -10.55 -1.48
C THR A 153 3.84 -10.50 -0.37
N VAL A 154 4.37 -11.63 0.04
CA VAL A 154 5.53 -11.73 0.93
C VAL A 154 6.80 -11.77 0.09
N TYR A 155 7.60 -10.71 0.17
CA TYR A 155 8.89 -10.67 -0.55
C TYR A 155 9.90 -11.62 0.07
N MET A 156 10.00 -11.62 1.39
CA MET A 156 10.82 -12.55 2.17
C MET A 156 10.44 -12.52 3.66
N ASP A 157 10.80 -13.57 4.34
CA ASP A 157 10.78 -13.69 5.78
C ASP A 157 12.09 -14.27 6.31
N SER A 158 12.52 -13.84 7.50
CA SER A 158 13.75 -14.33 8.15
C SER A 158 13.62 -14.30 9.66
N ILE A 159 14.49 -15.03 10.34
CA ILE A 159 14.66 -14.94 11.80
C ILE A 159 16.12 -14.64 12.07
N TYR A 160 16.37 -13.55 12.80
CA TYR A 160 17.70 -13.15 13.25
C TYR A 160 17.86 -13.40 14.75
N SER A 161 19.08 -13.68 15.19
CA SER A 161 19.44 -13.71 16.60
C SER A 161 20.11 -12.39 16.97
N VAL A 162 19.52 -11.68 17.94
CA VAL A 162 20.00 -10.37 18.39
C VAL A 162 20.05 -10.38 19.92
N ASN A 163 21.22 -10.35 20.51
CA ASN A 163 21.41 -10.62 21.95
C ASN A 163 20.58 -11.85 22.35
N ASP A 164 20.30 -12.58 22.87
CA ASP A 164 19.50 -13.79 23.12
C ASP A 164 18.07 -13.78 22.57
N ALA A 165 17.61 -12.68 21.91
CA ALA A 165 16.29 -12.58 21.34
C ALA A 165 16.22 -13.11 19.90
N LYS A 166 15.12 -13.78 19.57
CA LYS A 166 14.76 -14.18 18.21
C LYS A 166 13.90 -13.10 17.57
N VAL A 167 14.40 -12.49 16.52
CA VAL A 167 13.76 -11.39 15.80
C VAL A 167 13.25 -11.88 14.47
N GLY A 168 11.92 -11.92 14.30
CA GLY A 168 11.30 -12.15 13.01
C GLY A 168 11.46 -10.90 12.11
N TYR A 169 11.68 -11.12 10.83
CA TYR A 169 11.63 -10.08 9.79
C TYR A 169 10.67 -10.53 8.72
N LEU A 170 9.70 -9.67 8.37
CA LEU A 170 8.73 -9.89 7.33
C LEU A 170 8.70 -8.68 6.39
N CYS A 171 9.17 -8.86 5.15
CA CYS A 171 9.00 -7.87 4.10
C CYS A 171 7.73 -8.19 3.31
N TYR A 172 6.71 -7.35 3.49
CA TYR A 172 5.36 -7.56 2.97
C TYR A 172 4.96 -6.45 2.03
N LEU A 173 4.62 -6.78 0.79
CA LEU A 173 4.48 -5.83 -0.31
C LEU A 173 3.05 -5.36 -0.57
N GLU A 174 2.03 -6.15 -0.19
CA GLU A 174 0.63 -5.81 -0.48
C GLU A 174 -0.33 -6.62 0.40
N PHE A 175 -1.38 -5.98 0.92
CA PHE A 175 -2.45 -6.63 1.68
C PHE A 175 -3.52 -7.21 0.74
N ASP A 176 -3.17 -8.26 -0.01
CA ASP A 176 -4.11 -8.83 -0.98
C ASP A 176 -4.88 -10.04 -0.44
N GLY A 177 -4.23 -11.03 0.11
CA GLY A 177 -4.84 -12.21 0.69
C GLY A 177 -4.09 -12.71 1.92
N THR A 178 -4.73 -13.60 2.67
CA THR A 178 -4.14 -14.15 3.92
C THR A 178 -3.19 -15.29 3.68
N LYS A 179 -3.32 -15.98 2.53
CA LYS A 179 -2.63 -17.24 2.25
C LYS A 179 -1.09 -17.11 2.23
N ASP A 180 -0.57 -16.04 1.66
CA ASP A 180 0.88 -15.80 1.59
C ASP A 180 1.49 -15.53 2.96
N LEU A 181 0.68 -15.03 3.93
CA LEU A 181 1.11 -14.73 5.29
C LEU A 181 1.13 -15.96 6.21
N GLU A 182 0.41 -17.03 5.86
CA GLU A 182 0.21 -18.18 6.74
C GLU A 182 1.53 -18.88 7.09
N GLU A 183 2.34 -19.24 6.10
CA GLU A 183 3.62 -19.91 6.33
C GLU A 183 4.66 -19.07 7.09
N PRO A 184 4.87 -17.77 6.77
CA PRO A 184 5.73 -16.91 7.59
C PRO A 184 5.27 -16.80 9.04
N LEU A 185 3.97 -16.59 9.28
CA LEU A 185 3.43 -16.47 10.64
C LEU A 185 3.54 -17.78 11.43
N LYS A 186 3.27 -18.92 10.77
CA LYS A 186 3.50 -20.25 11.35
C LYS A 186 4.97 -20.50 11.69
N LYS A 187 5.88 -20.10 10.81
CA LYS A 187 7.33 -20.18 11.07
C LYS A 187 7.72 -19.34 12.29
N PHE A 188 7.23 -18.13 12.40
CA PHE A 188 7.51 -17.25 13.55
C PHE A 188 6.92 -17.81 14.85
N TYR A 189 5.68 -18.30 14.81
CA TYR A 189 5.03 -18.97 15.95
C TYR A 189 5.82 -20.17 16.44
N ASN A 190 6.17 -21.09 15.54
CA ASN A 190 6.90 -22.32 15.89
C ASN A 190 8.32 -22.05 16.43
N ASN A 191 8.93 -20.94 16.03
CA ASN A 191 10.24 -20.52 16.51
C ASN A 191 10.18 -19.67 17.77
N HIS A 192 8.98 -19.30 18.26
CA HIS A 192 8.79 -18.44 19.42
C HIS A 192 9.61 -17.16 19.31
N ILE A 193 9.33 -16.33 18.29
CA ILE A 193 10.02 -15.06 18.15
C ILE A 193 9.65 -14.11 19.30
N ASP A 194 10.62 -13.31 19.74
CA ASP A 194 10.44 -12.33 20.81
C ASP A 194 10.03 -10.96 20.27
N GLU A 195 10.49 -10.64 19.07
CA GLU A 195 10.27 -9.34 18.40
C GLU A 195 9.96 -9.56 16.92
N LEU A 196 9.23 -8.62 16.32
CA LEU A 196 8.97 -8.61 14.87
C LEU A 196 9.36 -7.27 14.26
N ILE A 197 10.09 -7.34 13.14
CA ILE A 197 10.32 -6.22 12.23
C ILE A 197 9.44 -6.46 10.99
N LEU A 198 8.44 -5.61 10.81
CA LEU A 198 7.51 -5.64 9.68
C LEU A 198 7.91 -4.56 8.67
N ASP A 199 8.45 -4.98 7.52
CA ASP A 199 8.89 -4.06 6.48
C ASP A 199 7.75 -3.77 5.50
N LEU A 200 7.13 -2.60 5.66
CA LEU A 200 6.04 -2.07 4.85
C LEU A 200 6.48 -0.90 3.96
N ARG A 201 7.79 -0.64 3.80
CA ARG A 201 8.28 0.51 3.02
C ARG A 201 7.78 0.54 1.57
N TYR A 202 7.49 -0.61 0.98
CA TYR A 202 6.97 -0.73 -0.38
C TYR A 202 5.52 -1.25 -0.43
N ASN A 203 4.78 -1.12 0.68
CA ASN A 203 3.41 -1.61 0.79
C ASN A 203 2.40 -0.45 0.78
N PRO A 204 1.66 -0.24 -0.33
CA PRO A 204 0.66 0.83 -0.44
C PRO A 204 -0.69 0.48 0.21
N GLY A 205 -0.80 -0.66 0.89
CA GLY A 205 -2.01 -1.13 1.54
C GLY A 205 -2.66 -2.31 0.84
N GLY A 206 -3.98 -2.34 0.82
CA GLY A 206 -4.80 -3.41 0.27
C GLY A 206 -6.03 -3.68 1.12
N TYR A 207 -6.48 -4.92 1.22
CA TYR A 207 -7.70 -5.28 1.92
C TYR A 207 -7.59 -5.19 3.43
N VAL A 208 -8.57 -4.55 4.06
CA VAL A 208 -8.66 -4.44 5.53
C VAL A 208 -8.77 -5.81 6.20
N ARG A 209 -9.51 -6.74 5.60
CA ARG A 209 -9.61 -8.12 6.12
C ARG A 209 -8.25 -8.81 6.26
N THR A 210 -7.33 -8.55 5.31
CA THR A 210 -5.95 -9.09 5.36
C THR A 210 -5.12 -8.35 6.42
N CYS A 211 -5.31 -7.03 6.56
CA CYS A 211 -4.72 -6.27 7.65
C CYS A 211 -5.18 -6.81 9.02
N ARG A 212 -6.48 -7.03 9.20
CA ARG A 212 -7.03 -7.61 10.43
C ARG A 212 -6.43 -8.99 10.73
N TYR A 213 -6.27 -9.85 9.71
CA TYR A 213 -5.63 -11.16 9.86
C TYR A 213 -4.20 -11.04 10.38
N LEU A 214 -3.37 -10.18 9.79
CA LEU A 214 -2.01 -9.94 10.24
C LEU A 214 -1.97 -9.36 11.66
N CYS A 215 -2.80 -8.37 11.94
CA CYS A 215 -2.88 -7.75 13.26
C CYS A 215 -3.35 -8.75 14.36
N ASN A 216 -4.28 -9.64 14.04
CA ASN A 216 -4.70 -10.72 14.95
C ASN A 216 -3.54 -11.66 15.33
N SER A 217 -2.63 -11.91 14.38
CA SER A 217 -1.46 -12.74 14.65
C SER A 217 -0.41 -12.03 15.51
N ILE A 218 -0.31 -10.70 15.40
CA ILE A 218 0.72 -9.90 16.07
C ILE A 218 0.29 -9.47 17.49
N VAL A 219 -0.98 -9.10 17.66
CA VAL A 219 -1.46 -8.40 18.85
C VAL A 219 -1.16 -9.17 20.15
N HIS A 220 -0.83 -8.42 21.20
CA HIS A 220 -0.71 -8.95 22.54
C HIS A 220 -2.08 -9.44 23.07
N GLU A 221 -2.09 -10.46 23.92
CA GLU A 221 -3.31 -11.08 24.45
C GLU A 221 -4.30 -10.08 25.07
N GLN A 222 -3.81 -8.95 25.60
CA GLN A 222 -4.64 -7.86 26.11
C GLN A 222 -5.52 -7.20 25.04
N GLY A 223 -5.17 -7.35 23.77
CA GLY A 223 -5.95 -6.87 22.63
C GLY A 223 -7.07 -7.80 22.21
N TYR A 224 -7.02 -9.08 22.56
CA TYR A 224 -8.01 -10.06 22.13
C TYR A 224 -9.42 -9.71 22.64
N ASN A 225 -10.42 -9.85 21.75
CA ASN A 225 -11.81 -9.44 21.97
C ASN A 225 -12.00 -7.90 22.16
N LYS A 226 -10.97 -7.11 21.90
CA LYS A 226 -11.08 -5.64 21.87
C LYS A 226 -11.28 -5.15 20.46
N ILE A 227 -11.66 -3.89 20.32
CA ILE A 227 -11.88 -3.27 19.01
C ILE A 227 -10.57 -3.24 18.23
N PHE A 228 -10.56 -3.89 17.06
CA PHE A 228 -9.52 -3.76 16.06
C PHE A 228 -9.64 -2.40 15.37
N GLN A 229 -10.80 -2.16 14.73
CA GLN A 229 -11.11 -0.86 14.15
C GLN A 229 -12.60 -0.54 14.27
N GLN A 230 -12.90 0.74 14.14
CA GLN A 230 -14.25 1.25 14.01
C GLN A 230 -14.32 2.28 12.90
N CYS A 231 -15.43 2.29 12.14
CA CYS A 231 -15.58 3.14 10.98
C CYS A 231 -16.76 4.09 11.13
N THR A 232 -16.55 5.33 10.72
CA THR A 232 -17.58 6.36 10.58
C THR A 232 -17.84 6.62 9.10
N TYR A 233 -19.06 7.07 8.79
CA TYR A 233 -19.57 7.27 7.44
C TYR A 233 -20.19 8.66 7.31
N ASN A 234 -20.69 9.01 6.13
CA ASN A 234 -21.52 10.18 5.97
C ASN A 234 -22.84 10.06 6.77
N ASP A 235 -23.56 11.15 6.90
CA ASP A 235 -24.80 11.24 7.68
C ASP A 235 -25.89 10.24 7.23
N ARG A 236 -25.99 9.97 5.93
CA ARG A 236 -26.98 9.06 5.36
C ARG A 236 -26.71 7.61 5.73
N ILE A 237 -25.50 7.12 5.46
CA ILE A 237 -25.10 5.76 5.82
C ILE A 237 -25.12 5.58 7.34
N SER A 238 -24.66 6.58 8.09
CA SER A 238 -24.70 6.57 9.55
C SER A 238 -26.13 6.40 10.08
N LYS A 239 -27.10 7.08 9.47
CA LYS A 239 -28.52 6.93 9.82
C LYS A 239 -29.05 5.53 9.46
N GLU A 240 -28.75 5.02 8.26
CA GLU A 240 -29.16 3.68 7.84
C GLU A 240 -28.59 2.59 8.76
N TYR A 241 -27.34 2.70 9.18
CA TYR A 241 -26.74 1.77 10.15
C TYR A 241 -27.36 1.90 11.54
N LEU A 242 -27.66 3.11 12.00
CA LEU A 242 -28.32 3.32 13.27
C LEU A 242 -29.71 2.67 13.29
N GLU A 243 -30.50 2.85 12.24
CA GLU A 243 -31.84 2.27 12.09
C GLU A 243 -31.79 0.74 12.00
N LYS A 244 -30.82 0.18 11.29
CA LYS A 244 -30.71 -1.26 11.02
C LYS A 244 -30.03 -2.02 12.16
N ASN A 245 -28.98 -1.46 12.75
CA ASN A 245 -28.07 -2.17 13.65
C ASN A 245 -27.98 -1.54 15.05
N GLY A 246 -28.69 -0.43 15.29
CA GLY A 246 -28.65 0.29 16.57
C GLY A 246 -27.35 1.08 16.80
N SER A 247 -26.51 1.24 15.79
CA SER A 247 -25.26 2.01 15.87
C SER A 247 -24.97 2.70 14.54
N SER A 248 -24.55 3.96 14.59
CA SER A 248 -24.13 4.74 13.41
C SER A 248 -22.71 4.41 12.92
N ILE A 249 -21.96 3.62 13.69
CA ILE A 249 -20.59 3.20 13.39
C ILE A 249 -20.52 1.68 13.31
N THR A 250 -19.62 1.16 12.49
CA THR A 250 -19.29 -0.27 12.46
C THR A 250 -18.06 -0.53 13.31
N LYS A 251 -18.00 -1.72 13.92
CA LYS A 251 -16.88 -2.15 14.75
C LYS A 251 -16.44 -3.55 14.35
N GLU A 252 -15.14 -3.73 14.26
CA GLU A 252 -14.50 -5.03 14.13
C GLU A 252 -13.62 -5.29 15.35
N TYR A 253 -13.46 -6.53 15.73
CA TYR A 253 -12.75 -6.92 16.94
C TYR A 253 -11.59 -7.84 16.62
N TYR A 254 -10.56 -7.82 17.47
CA TYR A 254 -9.52 -8.84 17.45
C TYR A 254 -10.09 -10.19 17.85
N ASP A 255 -9.68 -11.23 17.15
CA ASP A 255 -10.02 -12.61 17.45
C ASP A 255 -8.98 -13.24 18.39
N ILE A 256 -9.39 -14.26 19.14
CA ILE A 256 -8.45 -15.10 19.89
C ILE A 256 -7.90 -16.15 18.92
N PRO A 257 -6.56 -16.27 18.77
CA PRO A 257 -5.98 -17.30 17.93
C PRO A 257 -6.35 -18.70 18.40
N THR A 258 -6.70 -19.56 17.48
CA THR A 258 -7.06 -20.95 17.73
C THR A 258 -5.93 -21.93 17.45
N ASN A 259 -4.86 -21.45 16.82
CA ASN A 259 -3.61 -22.17 16.55
C ASN A 259 -3.85 -23.58 15.97
N GLY A 260 -4.61 -23.66 14.88
CA GLY A 260 -4.90 -24.89 14.15
C GLY A 260 -6.32 -25.42 14.27
N ASN A 261 -7.17 -24.85 15.13
CA ASN A 261 -8.53 -25.34 15.33
C ASN A 261 -9.58 -24.61 14.49
N GLU A 262 -9.34 -23.35 14.13
CA GLU A 262 -10.25 -22.54 13.33
C GLU A 262 -9.49 -21.72 12.29
N GLN A 263 -10.16 -21.42 11.19
CA GLN A 263 -9.60 -20.63 10.11
C GLN A 263 -10.38 -19.31 9.95
N ILE A 264 -9.66 -18.21 9.76
CA ILE A 264 -10.24 -16.93 9.36
C ILE A 264 -9.86 -16.68 7.90
N LEU A 265 -10.86 -16.42 7.07
CA LEU A 265 -10.67 -16.25 5.63
C LEU A 265 -9.97 -17.43 4.95
N GLY A 266 -10.14 -18.65 5.50
CA GLY A 266 -9.48 -19.85 5.02
C GLY A 266 -8.02 -20.04 5.43
N SER A 267 -7.49 -19.14 6.28
CA SER A 267 -6.14 -19.23 6.83
C SER A 267 -6.17 -19.29 8.36
N GLU A 268 -5.24 -20.05 8.91
CA GLU A 268 -5.08 -20.23 10.34
C GLU A 268 -4.40 -19.03 11.00
N ILE A 269 -4.89 -18.57 12.14
CA ILE A 269 -4.23 -17.50 12.91
C ILE A 269 -3.22 -18.09 13.88
N TYR A 270 -1.97 -17.70 13.74
CA TYR A 270 -0.87 -18.01 14.65
C TYR A 270 -0.63 -16.84 15.60
N GLY A 271 -1.00 -16.98 16.86
CA GLY A 271 -0.88 -15.93 17.88
C GLY A 271 0.58 -15.74 18.32
N LEU A 272 1.25 -14.74 17.81
CA LEU A 272 2.64 -14.39 18.19
C LEU A 272 2.69 -13.70 19.56
N ASN A 273 1.59 -13.05 19.96
CA ASN A 273 1.43 -12.41 21.28
C ASN A 273 2.58 -11.42 21.61
N LEU A 274 2.97 -10.60 20.66
CA LEU A 274 4.10 -9.69 20.78
C LEU A 274 3.71 -8.44 21.59
N LYS A 275 4.65 -7.95 22.41
CA LYS A 275 4.48 -6.72 23.19
C LYS A 275 4.95 -5.48 22.43
N ARG A 276 5.75 -5.68 21.39
CA ARG A 276 6.37 -4.61 20.61
C ARG A 276 6.49 -5.02 19.14
N LEU A 277 6.33 -4.04 18.25
CA LEU A 277 6.45 -4.19 16.81
C LEU A 277 7.31 -3.06 16.25
N TYR A 278 8.27 -3.39 15.40
CA TYR A 278 9.03 -2.41 14.60
C TYR A 278 8.48 -2.41 13.18
N VAL A 279 8.11 -1.23 12.66
CA VAL A 279 7.57 -1.09 11.31
C VAL A 279 8.49 -0.21 10.48
N LEU A 280 9.02 -0.77 9.39
CA LEU A 280 9.85 -0.02 8.44
C LEU A 280 8.95 0.63 7.40
N THR A 281 9.05 1.96 7.24
CA THR A 281 8.13 2.77 6.44
C THR A 281 8.83 3.66 5.43
N SER A 282 8.06 4.05 4.39
CA SER A 282 8.40 5.12 3.46
C SER A 282 7.18 5.99 3.19
N GLN A 283 7.33 7.04 2.40
CA GLN A 283 6.23 7.89 1.91
C GLN A 283 5.19 7.12 1.06
N ASN A 284 5.46 5.88 0.71
CA ASN A 284 4.56 5.01 -0.04
C ASN A 284 3.86 3.96 0.84
N THR A 285 4.17 3.91 2.13
CA THR A 285 3.44 3.11 3.11
C THR A 285 2.07 3.75 3.35
N ALA A 286 0.99 3.08 2.95
CA ALA A 286 -0.34 3.70 2.91
C ALA A 286 -1.47 2.77 3.36
N SER A 287 -2.60 3.36 3.75
CA SER A 287 -3.89 2.66 3.92
C SER A 287 -3.83 1.49 4.91
N ALA A 288 -4.06 0.23 4.47
CA ALA A 288 -4.00 -0.97 5.33
C ALA A 288 -2.65 -1.11 6.07
N SER A 289 -1.55 -0.65 5.47
CA SER A 289 -0.24 -0.58 6.13
C SER A 289 -0.25 0.41 7.30
N GLU A 290 -0.88 1.56 7.14
CA GLU A 290 -1.04 2.57 8.18
C GLU A 290 -2.06 2.10 9.24
N ALA A 291 -3.14 1.43 8.80
CA ALA A 291 -4.11 0.82 9.71
C ALA A 291 -3.46 -0.22 10.63
N THR A 292 -2.50 -1.02 10.12
CA THR A 292 -1.71 -1.95 10.94
C THR A 292 -1.03 -1.23 12.12
N ILE A 293 -0.39 -0.09 11.85
CA ILE A 293 0.27 0.71 12.88
C ILE A 293 -0.74 1.28 13.88
N VAL A 294 -1.78 1.94 13.36
CA VAL A 294 -2.77 2.65 14.19
C VAL A 294 -3.57 1.70 15.06
N CYS A 295 -4.03 0.57 14.49
CA CYS A 295 -4.90 -0.36 15.21
C CYS A 295 -4.17 -1.18 16.27
N LEU A 296 -2.86 -1.40 16.15
CA LEU A 296 -2.06 -2.09 17.17
C LEU A 296 -1.65 -1.20 18.34
N ARG A 297 -1.47 0.12 18.13
CA ARG A 297 -0.99 1.07 19.15
C ARG A 297 -1.73 1.05 20.50
N PRO A 298 -3.06 0.84 20.58
CA PRO A 298 -3.74 0.78 21.88
C PRO A 298 -3.32 -0.40 22.76
N PHE A 299 -2.67 -1.42 22.19
CA PHE A 299 -2.44 -2.70 22.88
C PHE A 299 -0.96 -3.10 22.98
N MET A 300 -0.08 -2.43 22.22
CA MET A 300 1.34 -2.75 22.19
C MET A 300 2.17 -1.55 21.73
N ASP A 301 3.48 -1.60 22.00
CA ASP A 301 4.40 -0.59 21.50
C ASP A 301 4.65 -0.79 19.99
N VAL A 302 4.35 0.22 19.19
CA VAL A 302 4.60 0.21 17.74
C VAL A 302 5.60 1.30 17.38
N ILE A 303 6.82 0.89 17.06
CA ILE A 303 7.94 1.76 16.72
C ILE A 303 8.07 1.87 15.20
N VAL A 304 7.91 3.06 14.67
CA VAL A 304 8.00 3.36 13.24
C VAL A 304 9.40 3.87 12.90
N ILE A 305 10.04 3.24 11.90
CA ILE A 305 11.42 3.54 11.46
C ILE A 305 11.42 3.80 9.96
N GLY A 306 12.01 4.89 9.53
CA GLY A 306 12.15 5.26 8.13
C GLY A 306 11.60 6.64 7.84
N GLU A 307 10.69 6.77 6.87
CA GLU A 307 10.06 8.04 6.53
C GLU A 307 8.62 8.09 7.04
N GLN A 308 8.08 9.31 7.11
CA GLN A 308 6.65 9.55 7.33
C GLN A 308 5.82 8.83 6.27
N THR A 309 4.70 8.24 6.67
CA THR A 309 3.82 7.49 5.78
C THR A 309 2.96 8.38 4.87
N TYR A 310 2.09 7.79 4.07
CA TYR A 310 1.35 8.50 3.01
C TYR A 310 0.19 9.37 3.51
N GLY A 311 -0.49 8.97 4.59
CA GLY A 311 -1.62 9.70 5.14
C GLY A 311 -2.98 9.32 4.55
N LYS A 312 -3.31 8.02 4.46
CA LYS A 312 -4.62 7.56 3.99
C LYS A 312 -5.41 6.86 5.10
N GLY A 313 -6.03 7.66 5.98
CA GLY A 313 -6.89 7.20 7.07
C GLY A 313 -8.35 6.95 6.68
N VAL A 314 -8.60 6.71 5.38
CA VAL A 314 -9.95 6.57 4.80
C VAL A 314 -10.03 5.37 3.88
N GLY A 315 -11.26 4.87 3.67
CA GLY A 315 -11.53 3.71 2.86
C GLY A 315 -12.55 3.96 1.74
N SER A 316 -12.41 3.18 0.66
CA SER A 316 -13.27 3.24 -0.52
C SER A 316 -13.98 1.92 -0.77
N TRP A 317 -15.13 1.97 -1.42
CA TRP A 317 -15.75 0.81 -2.07
C TRP A 317 -15.64 0.93 -3.57
N THR A 318 -15.67 -0.22 -4.24
CA THR A 318 -15.89 -0.26 -5.69
C THR A 318 -17.38 -0.37 -5.96
N ILE A 319 -17.92 0.61 -6.68
CA ILE A 319 -19.31 0.66 -7.08
C ILE A 319 -19.38 0.53 -8.60
N SER A 320 -20.07 -0.49 -9.08
CA SER A 320 -20.28 -0.73 -10.50
C SER A 320 -21.65 -1.36 -10.77
N GLU A 321 -22.23 -1.05 -11.91
CA GLU A 321 -23.43 -1.70 -12.42
C GLU A 321 -23.20 -2.14 -13.85
N LYS A 322 -23.78 -3.30 -14.22
CA LYS A 322 -23.59 -3.92 -15.55
C LYS A 322 -24.01 -3.03 -16.72
N GLN A 323 -25.00 -2.16 -16.49
CA GLN A 323 -25.53 -1.25 -17.51
C GLN A 323 -24.65 -0.06 -17.79
N TYR A 324 -23.74 0.30 -16.85
CA TYR A 324 -22.82 1.44 -16.98
C TYR A 324 -21.39 0.95 -17.21
N LYS A 325 -20.68 1.65 -18.09
CA LYS A 325 -19.29 1.33 -18.45
C LYS A 325 -18.28 2.01 -17.54
N TYR A 326 -18.65 2.20 -16.25
CA TYR A 326 -17.81 2.93 -15.29
C TYR A 326 -17.77 2.19 -13.97
N MET A 327 -16.63 2.26 -13.31
CA MET A 327 -16.42 1.86 -11.93
C MET A 327 -16.07 3.08 -11.11
N LEU A 328 -16.78 3.28 -10.02
CA LEU A 328 -16.57 4.37 -9.08
C LEU A 328 -15.83 3.81 -7.87
N HIS A 329 -14.85 4.56 -7.39
CA HIS A 329 -14.13 4.24 -6.17
C HIS A 329 -14.17 5.46 -5.23
N PRO A 330 -15.38 5.80 -4.70
CA PRO A 330 -15.50 6.90 -3.74
C PRO A 330 -14.92 6.52 -2.39
N ILE A 331 -14.35 7.48 -1.71
CA ILE A 331 -14.09 7.35 -0.27
C ILE A 331 -15.43 7.38 0.45
N ILE A 332 -15.68 6.37 1.30
CA ILE A 332 -16.97 6.17 1.96
C ILE A 332 -16.88 6.20 3.48
N MET A 333 -15.72 5.93 4.05
CA MET A 333 -15.53 5.85 5.48
C MET A 333 -14.20 6.43 5.95
N ARG A 334 -14.14 6.78 7.24
CA ARG A 334 -12.90 6.99 7.98
C ARG A 334 -12.81 5.94 9.08
N TYR A 335 -11.64 5.30 9.21
CA TYR A 335 -11.40 4.32 10.26
C TYR A 335 -10.67 4.91 11.46
N TYR A 336 -10.90 4.31 12.61
CA TYR A 336 -10.29 4.64 13.88
C TYR A 336 -9.92 3.36 14.61
N ASN A 337 -8.91 3.43 15.46
CA ASN A 337 -8.57 2.35 16.41
C ASN A 337 -9.50 2.33 17.64
N ALA A 338 -9.20 1.48 18.61
CA ALA A 338 -9.96 1.36 19.86
C ALA A 338 -9.98 2.66 20.69
N SER A 339 -8.95 3.50 20.55
CA SER A 339 -8.82 4.79 21.26
C SER A 339 -9.36 5.98 20.46
N MET A 340 -10.07 5.77 19.36
CA MET A 340 -10.57 6.82 18.45
C MET A 340 -9.46 7.63 17.77
N GLU A 341 -8.30 7.03 17.56
CA GLU A 341 -7.23 7.61 16.76
C GLU A 341 -7.29 7.06 15.33
N THR A 342 -6.91 7.87 14.36
CA THR A 342 -6.84 7.52 12.93
C THR A 342 -5.48 7.88 12.35
N THR A 343 -5.19 7.42 11.15
CA THR A 343 -4.03 7.90 10.39
C THR A 343 -4.15 9.40 10.13
N PRO A 344 -3.14 10.21 10.51
CA PRO A 344 -3.10 11.62 10.16
C PRO A 344 -3.14 11.83 8.64
N ASP A 345 -3.79 12.90 8.17
CA ASP A 345 -3.92 13.17 6.73
C ASP A 345 -2.57 13.47 6.04
N ASP A 346 -1.55 13.87 6.79
CA ASP A 346 -0.17 14.06 6.34
C ASP A 346 0.73 12.83 6.57
N GLY A 347 0.20 11.76 7.16
CA GLY A 347 0.89 10.50 7.43
C GLY A 347 1.38 10.34 8.86
N ILE A 348 1.74 9.10 9.19
CA ILE A 348 2.27 8.72 10.51
C ILE A 348 3.76 9.08 10.54
N PRO A 349 4.20 9.95 11.46
CA PRO A 349 5.61 10.28 11.58
C PRO A 349 6.42 9.07 12.09
N ALA A 350 7.66 8.96 11.65
CA ALA A 350 8.58 7.96 12.18
C ALA A 350 9.06 8.33 13.58
N ASN A 351 9.19 7.33 14.47
CA ASN A 351 9.88 7.48 15.75
C ASN A 351 11.40 7.66 15.53
N TRP A 352 11.92 6.94 14.53
CA TRP A 352 13.32 7.02 14.10
C TRP A 352 13.35 7.34 12.61
N GLU A 353 13.59 8.60 12.29
CA GLU A 353 13.61 9.05 10.91
C GLU A 353 14.94 8.70 10.24
N VAL A 354 14.87 7.96 9.12
CA VAL A 354 16.00 7.64 8.25
C VAL A 354 15.81 8.37 6.93
N LYS A 355 16.58 9.44 6.74
CA LYS A 355 16.53 10.30 5.53
C LYS A 355 17.65 9.97 4.56
N GLY A 356 17.40 10.21 3.29
CA GLY A 356 18.46 10.34 2.29
C GLY A 356 18.73 9.10 1.46
N GLY A 357 17.79 8.73 0.62
CA GLY A 357 18.09 7.92 -0.56
C GLY A 357 18.50 6.48 -0.29
N TYR A 358 17.93 5.86 0.74
CA TYR A 358 18.17 4.43 1.00
C TYR A 358 17.77 3.54 -0.18
N GLU A 359 16.89 3.99 -1.07
CA GLU A 359 16.58 3.30 -2.32
C GLU A 359 17.78 3.22 -3.28
N THR A 360 18.73 4.16 -3.19
CA THR A 360 19.94 4.10 -4.01
C THR A 360 20.99 3.12 -3.48
N ILE A 361 20.77 2.57 -2.30
CA ILE A 361 21.65 1.62 -1.65
C ILE A 361 21.42 0.23 -2.24
N LYS A 362 22.50 -0.49 -2.51
CA LYS A 362 22.45 -1.81 -3.16
C LYS A 362 22.32 -2.99 -2.20
N GLN A 363 22.29 -2.75 -0.89
CA GLN A 363 21.97 -3.82 0.06
C GLN A 363 20.56 -4.35 -0.21
N GLU A 364 20.44 -5.64 -0.33
CA GLU A 364 19.15 -6.31 -0.53
C GLU A 364 18.27 -6.17 0.72
N LEU A 365 16.96 -6.26 0.51
CA LEU A 365 16.02 -6.33 1.63
C LEU A 365 16.32 -7.59 2.44
N GLY A 366 16.35 -7.45 3.77
CA GLY A 366 16.74 -8.53 4.68
C GLY A 366 18.24 -8.63 4.96
N ASP A 367 19.09 -7.86 4.30
CA ASP A 367 20.49 -7.72 4.72
C ASP A 367 20.54 -6.93 6.03
N MET A 368 21.20 -7.47 7.05
CA MET A 368 21.33 -6.84 8.38
C MET A 368 22.04 -5.47 8.34
N ASN A 369 22.77 -5.16 7.27
CA ASN A 369 23.43 -3.87 7.03
C ASN A 369 22.57 -2.91 6.20
N GLU A 370 21.36 -3.33 5.77
CA GLU A 370 20.43 -2.43 5.09
C GLU A 370 19.96 -1.37 6.09
N PRO A 371 19.98 -0.08 5.74
CA PRO A 371 19.86 1.01 6.73
C PRO A 371 18.64 0.94 7.63
N LEU A 372 17.44 0.65 7.10
CA LEU A 372 16.23 0.59 7.93
C LEU A 372 16.25 -0.65 8.83
N LEU A 373 16.64 -1.80 8.29
CA LEU A 373 16.76 -3.03 9.06
C LEU A 373 17.84 -2.91 10.12
N ALA A 374 19.02 -2.37 9.77
CA ALA A 374 20.11 -2.13 10.72
C ALA A 374 19.67 -1.22 11.88
N THR A 375 18.89 -0.17 11.58
CA THR A 375 18.35 0.72 12.61
C THR A 375 17.39 -0.02 13.54
N ALA A 376 16.48 -0.84 13.03
CA ALA A 376 15.57 -1.64 13.84
C ALA A 376 16.31 -2.64 14.73
N LEU A 377 17.31 -3.34 14.17
CA LEU A 377 18.14 -4.29 14.93
C LEU A 377 18.93 -3.59 16.05
N SER A 378 19.41 -2.37 15.80
CA SER A 378 20.10 -1.57 16.82
C SER A 378 19.14 -1.11 17.92
N CYS A 379 17.92 -0.71 17.60
CA CYS A 379 16.89 -0.39 18.59
C CYS A 379 16.58 -1.61 19.49
N ILE A 380 16.51 -2.80 18.92
CA ILE A 380 16.31 -4.05 19.68
C ILE A 380 17.48 -4.34 20.61
N LYS A 381 18.71 -4.06 20.20
CA LYS A 381 19.91 -4.26 21.02
C LYS A 381 20.02 -3.29 22.20
N ASN A 382 19.19 -2.24 22.25
CA ASN A 382 19.35 -1.10 23.16
C ASN A 382 20.75 -0.44 23.06
N GLU A 383 21.40 -0.56 21.93
CA GLU A 383 22.64 0.15 21.63
C GLU A 383 22.30 1.63 21.53
N ALA A 384 22.97 2.46 22.35
CA ALA A 384 22.85 3.89 22.63
C ALA A 384 21.89 4.73 21.78
N PRO A 385 21.29 5.82 22.27
CA PRO A 385 20.29 6.56 21.51
C PRO A 385 20.89 6.97 20.16
N TYR A 386 20.52 6.26 19.12
CA TYR A 386 20.69 6.76 17.77
C TYR A 386 20.02 8.13 17.71
N PRO A 387 20.62 9.11 17.05
CA PRO A 387 19.90 10.35 16.81
C PRO A 387 18.55 10.01 16.21
N SER A 388 17.51 10.68 16.66
CA SER A 388 16.13 10.49 16.15
C SER A 388 16.02 10.69 14.63
N ILE A 389 17.08 11.21 14.01
CA ILE A 389 17.23 11.42 12.57
C ILE A 389 18.56 10.83 12.13
N ILE A 390 18.50 9.82 11.26
CA ILE A 390 19.67 9.26 10.58
C ILE A 390 19.65 9.80 9.15
N THR A 391 20.70 10.53 8.78
CA THR A 391 20.87 11.00 7.41
C THR A 391 21.92 10.15 6.72
N LEU A 392 21.50 9.43 5.68
CA LEU A 392 22.40 8.64 4.86
C LEU A 392 23.22 9.58 3.97
N GLN A 393 24.54 9.51 4.08
CA GLN A 393 25.45 10.23 3.18
C GLN A 393 25.52 9.50 1.82
N THR A 394 24.43 9.60 1.04
CA THR A 394 24.45 9.18 -0.35
C THR A 394 24.83 10.35 -1.24
N ARG A 395 25.70 10.11 -2.21
CA ARG A 395 25.97 11.13 -3.25
C ARG A 395 24.68 11.38 -3.99
N SER A 396 24.18 12.61 -3.95
CA SER A 396 23.00 13.01 -4.73
C SER A 396 23.23 12.62 -6.19
N THR A 397 22.28 11.90 -6.77
CA THR A 397 22.31 11.58 -8.21
C THR A 397 22.03 12.80 -9.06
N GLY A 398 21.49 13.89 -8.49
CA GLY A 398 21.01 15.05 -9.25
C GLY A 398 19.75 14.78 -10.08
N LEU A 399 19.16 13.58 -9.95
CA LEU A 399 17.96 13.18 -10.68
C LEU A 399 16.69 13.52 -9.90
N ILE A 400 15.63 13.85 -10.63
CA ILE A 400 14.33 14.19 -10.04
C ILE A 400 13.38 13.00 -10.22
N PRO A 401 12.78 12.46 -9.14
CA PRO A 401 11.77 11.41 -9.25
C PRO A 401 10.52 11.92 -9.97
N VAL A 402 9.90 11.05 -10.78
CA VAL A 402 8.69 11.37 -11.55
C VAL A 402 7.57 10.42 -11.16
N GLY A 403 6.49 10.98 -10.64
CA GLY A 403 5.31 10.20 -10.25
C GLY A 403 5.56 9.27 -9.06
N LYS A 404 4.61 8.37 -8.84
CA LYS A 404 4.70 7.34 -7.80
C LYS A 404 5.49 6.13 -8.30
N PRO A 405 6.10 5.32 -7.41
CA PRO A 405 6.72 4.06 -7.77
C PRO A 405 5.75 3.11 -8.49
N SER A 406 6.29 2.20 -9.30
CA SER A 406 5.49 1.30 -10.14
C SER A 406 4.52 0.40 -9.36
N PHE A 407 4.86 0.04 -8.13
CA PHE A 407 3.98 -0.77 -7.26
C PHE A 407 2.80 0.03 -6.71
N PHE A 408 2.94 1.33 -6.49
CA PHE A 408 1.91 2.18 -5.86
C PHE A 408 0.63 2.31 -6.71
N ASN A 409 0.77 2.29 -8.02
CA ASN A 409 -0.36 2.44 -8.95
C ASN A 409 -1.17 1.15 -9.15
N LYS A 410 -0.74 0.03 -8.58
CA LYS A 410 -1.37 -1.29 -8.75
C LYS A 410 -2.42 -1.59 -7.67
N THR A 411 -2.35 -0.90 -6.55
CA THR A 411 -3.21 -1.18 -5.39
C THR A 411 -4.49 -0.38 -5.49
N LYS A 412 -5.53 -1.00 -6.01
CA LYS A 412 -6.90 -0.56 -5.81
C LYS A 412 -7.28 -0.98 -4.40
N VAL A 413 -7.34 -0.04 -3.47
CA VAL A 413 -7.71 -0.32 -2.09
C VAL A 413 -9.23 -0.49 -2.03
N GLU A 414 -9.69 -1.70 -1.83
CA GLU A 414 -11.08 -2.04 -1.57
C GLU A 414 -11.23 -2.49 -0.11
N TYR A 415 -12.31 -2.01 0.53
CA TYR A 415 -12.73 -2.43 1.88
C TYR A 415 -13.82 -3.47 1.81
#